data_1a336ced8cd25506b0ae8130204dd6a9
#
_entry.id   1a336ced8cd25506b0ae8130204dd6a9
#
_cell.length_a   1.000
_cell.length_b   1.000
_cell.length_c   1.000
_cell.angle_alpha   90.00
_cell.angle_beta   90.00
_cell.angle_gamma   90.00
#
_symmetry.space_group_name_H-M   'P 1'
#
loop_
_entity.id
_entity.type
_entity.pdbx_description
1 polymer ?
#
loop_
_entity_poly.entity_id
_entity_poly.type
_entity_poly.pdbx_seq_one_letter_code
_entity_poly.pdbx_strand_id
1 'polypeptide(L)'
;MRLKTILNYGLKFKCFCIGKSEFNEKKDSIIVEIKARTNSKPVCSICGTASPGYDTLPERLFEFVPMWGLRVFFRYAMRRVSCPQCKRVVVEAVPWCDGKNHFTNHYAAFLASWAKELSWKSVAAHFHTSW
;
A
#
# COMPACT_ATOMS: atom_id res chain seq x y z
N MET A 1 -12.44 19.62 2.48
CA MET A 1 -11.55 18.84 1.59
C MET A 1 -11.59 17.36 2.00
N ARG A 2 -11.80 16.49 1.06
CA ARG A 2 -11.90 15.06 1.34
C ARG A 2 -10.52 14.45 1.51
N LEU A 3 -10.41 13.42 2.37
CA LEU A 3 -9.18 12.66 2.56
C LEU A 3 -8.65 12.08 1.23
N LYS A 4 -9.55 11.59 0.39
CA LYS A 4 -9.25 11.13 -0.97
C LYS A 4 -8.46 12.17 -1.78
N THR A 5 -8.90 13.42 -1.75
CA THR A 5 -8.25 14.51 -2.50
C THR A 5 -6.85 14.78 -1.98
N ILE A 6 -6.70 14.82 -0.66
CA ILE A 6 -5.40 15.04 -0.01
C ILE A 6 -4.41 13.93 -0.37
N LEU A 7 -4.84 12.68 -0.25
CA LEU A 7 -3.98 11.53 -0.53
C LEU A 7 -3.60 11.43 -2.00
N ASN A 8 -4.53 11.66 -2.92
CA ASN A 8 -4.22 11.67 -4.35
C ASN A 8 -3.21 12.75 -4.71
N TYR A 9 -3.33 13.92 -4.10
CA TYR A 9 -2.40 15.03 -4.34
C TYR A 9 -1.01 14.71 -3.78
N GLY A 10 -0.93 14.18 -2.56
CA GLY A 10 0.34 13.91 -1.89
C GLY A 10 1.09 12.68 -2.40
N LEU A 11 0.37 11.62 -2.73
CA LEU A 11 0.98 10.33 -3.07
C LEU A 11 1.24 10.17 -4.57
N LYS A 12 0.32 10.62 -5.42
CA LYS A 12 0.45 10.59 -6.89
C LYS A 12 0.92 9.25 -7.44
N PHE A 13 0.29 8.16 -7.00
CA PHE A 13 0.62 6.83 -7.50
C PHE A 13 0.31 6.69 -8.98
N LYS A 14 1.31 6.28 -9.76
CA LYS A 14 1.14 6.04 -11.19
C LYS A 14 0.21 4.83 -11.40
N CYS A 15 -0.77 4.98 -12.30
CA CYS A 15 -1.73 3.94 -12.66
C CYS A 15 -2.71 3.52 -11.56
N PHE A 16 -2.70 4.20 -10.41
CA PHE A 16 -3.60 3.92 -9.30
C PHE A 16 -4.23 5.21 -8.80
N CYS A 17 -5.38 5.09 -8.18
CA CYS A 17 -6.04 6.22 -7.55
C CYS A 17 -6.65 5.82 -6.22
N ILE A 18 -6.76 6.81 -5.34
CA ILE A 18 -7.38 6.62 -4.03
C ILE A 18 -8.89 6.71 -4.21
N GLY A 19 -9.61 5.71 -3.73
CA GLY A 19 -11.06 5.66 -3.76
C GLY A 19 -11.69 6.13 -2.47
N LYS A 20 -12.66 5.35 -1.98
CA LYS A 20 -13.39 5.67 -0.76
C LYS A 20 -12.53 5.48 0.48
N SER A 21 -12.79 6.26 1.53
CA SER A 21 -12.20 6.06 2.85
C SER A 21 -13.32 5.72 3.84
N GLU A 22 -13.04 4.79 4.73
CA GLU A 22 -13.98 4.34 5.76
C GLU A 22 -13.32 4.47 7.13
N PHE A 23 -14.10 4.92 8.12
CA PHE A 23 -13.65 5.00 9.49
C PHE A 23 -14.20 3.81 10.29
N ASN A 24 -13.31 3.11 11.00
CA ASN A 24 -13.69 2.00 11.86
C ASN A 24 -13.55 2.44 13.32
N GLU A 25 -14.66 2.80 13.96
CA GLU A 25 -14.67 3.28 15.33
C GLU A 25 -14.16 2.26 16.34
N LYS A 26 -14.43 0.98 16.11
CA LYS A 26 -14.03 -0.09 17.03
C LYS A 26 -12.52 -0.28 17.10
N LYS A 27 -11.82 -0.02 15.99
CA LYS A 27 -10.37 -0.22 15.89
C LYS A 27 -9.58 1.08 15.79
N ASP A 28 -10.25 2.22 15.92
CA ASP A 28 -9.64 3.55 15.75
C ASP A 28 -8.77 3.61 14.51
N SER A 29 -9.33 3.17 13.39
CA SER A 29 -8.58 3.06 12.13
C SER A 29 -9.37 3.64 10.96
N ILE A 30 -8.61 4.07 9.94
CA ILE A 30 -9.15 4.54 8.67
C ILE A 30 -8.70 3.54 7.61
N ILE A 31 -9.65 3.04 6.82
CA ILE A 31 -9.36 2.17 5.69
C ILE A 31 -9.58 2.97 4.42
N VAL A 32 -8.57 3.05 3.58
CA VAL A 32 -8.59 3.79 2.32
C VAL A 32 -8.50 2.81 1.17
N GLU A 33 -9.49 2.82 0.29
CA GLU A 33 -9.51 1.94 -0.86
C GLU A 33 -8.61 2.49 -1.97
N ILE A 34 -7.77 1.64 -2.53
CA ILE A 34 -6.97 1.96 -3.72
C ILE A 34 -7.54 1.17 -4.90
N LYS A 35 -7.66 1.84 -6.03
CA LYS A 35 -8.13 1.23 -7.28
C LYS A 35 -7.11 1.43 -8.38
N ALA A 36 -6.91 0.40 -9.20
CA ALA A 36 -6.16 0.54 -10.43
C ALA A 36 -6.98 1.38 -11.43
N ARG A 37 -6.31 2.25 -12.19
CA ARG A 37 -7.00 3.02 -13.23
C ARG A 37 -7.49 2.07 -14.33
N THR A 38 -8.65 2.38 -14.91
CA THR A 38 -9.37 1.52 -15.85
C THR A 38 -8.50 1.03 -17.02
N ASN A 39 -7.64 1.89 -17.53
CA ASN A 39 -6.81 1.57 -18.70
C ASN A 39 -5.38 1.14 -18.32
N SER A 40 -5.11 0.91 -17.05
CA SER A 40 -3.77 0.50 -16.60
C SER A 40 -3.64 -1.01 -16.65
N LYS A 41 -2.46 -1.48 -17.10
CA LYS A 41 -2.10 -2.89 -17.05
C LYS A 41 -1.26 -3.15 -15.80
N PRO A 42 -1.41 -4.31 -15.15
CA PRO A 42 -0.53 -4.66 -14.06
C PRO A 42 0.92 -4.83 -14.56
N VAL A 43 1.86 -4.54 -13.68
CA VAL A 43 3.29 -4.56 -13.99
C VAL A 43 3.92 -5.78 -13.33
N CYS A 44 4.72 -6.54 -14.09
CA CYS A 44 5.45 -7.69 -13.55
C CYS A 44 6.42 -7.24 -12.45
N SER A 45 6.38 -7.92 -11.30
CA SER A 45 7.25 -7.59 -10.16
C SER A 45 8.73 -8.00 -10.37
N ILE A 46 9.01 -8.81 -11.38
CA ILE A 46 10.35 -9.30 -11.68
C ILE A 46 11.04 -8.40 -12.72
N CYS A 47 10.41 -8.20 -13.87
CA CYS A 47 11.03 -7.46 -14.98
C CYS A 47 10.51 -6.03 -15.15
N GLY A 48 9.45 -5.63 -14.45
CA GLY A 48 8.90 -4.29 -14.52
C GLY A 48 8.12 -3.96 -15.79
N THR A 49 7.77 -4.97 -16.58
CA THR A 49 7.04 -4.78 -17.84
C THR A 49 5.54 -4.88 -17.60
N ALA A 50 4.76 -3.96 -18.17
CA ALA A 50 3.30 -4.06 -18.15
C ALA A 50 2.88 -5.31 -18.92
N SER A 51 2.07 -6.16 -18.31
CA SER A 51 1.76 -7.48 -18.83
C SER A 51 0.27 -7.78 -18.70
N PRO A 52 -0.29 -8.73 -19.46
CA PRO A 52 -1.69 -9.10 -19.32
C PRO A 52 -1.99 -9.61 -17.91
N GLY A 53 -3.16 -9.23 -17.38
CA GLY A 53 -3.64 -9.73 -16.10
C GLY A 53 -4.00 -11.21 -16.18
N TYR A 54 -3.69 -11.97 -15.13
CA TYR A 54 -4.05 -13.37 -15.00
C TYR A 54 -5.29 -13.55 -14.13
N ASP A 55 -5.23 -13.07 -12.88
CA ASP A 55 -6.36 -13.09 -11.96
C ASP A 55 -6.17 -12.02 -10.88
N THR A 56 -7.09 -11.98 -9.92
CA THR A 56 -7.05 -11.05 -8.79
C THR A 56 -7.08 -11.84 -7.49
N LEU A 57 -6.16 -11.53 -6.58
CA LEU A 57 -6.09 -12.14 -5.26
C LEU A 57 -7.09 -11.48 -4.30
N PRO A 58 -7.38 -12.12 -3.13
CA PRO A 58 -8.19 -11.48 -2.11
C PRO A 58 -7.63 -10.13 -1.66
N GLU A 59 -8.50 -9.24 -1.19
CA GLU A 59 -8.10 -7.93 -0.70
C GLU A 59 -7.07 -8.04 0.43
N ARG A 60 -6.12 -7.11 0.43
CA ARG A 60 -5.04 -7.04 1.40
C ARG A 60 -4.96 -5.63 1.97
N LEU A 61 -4.61 -5.53 3.24
CA LEU A 61 -4.41 -4.25 3.92
C LEU A 61 -2.92 -3.94 4.02
N PHE A 62 -2.57 -2.69 3.71
CA PHE A 62 -1.21 -2.17 3.83
C PHE A 62 -1.24 -1.02 4.84
N GLU A 63 -0.45 -1.11 5.90
CA GLU A 63 -0.42 -0.06 6.92
C GLU A 63 0.33 1.17 6.41
N PHE A 64 -0.31 2.32 6.51
CA PHE A 64 0.24 3.62 6.11
C PHE A 64 0.61 4.43 7.36
N VAL A 65 1.21 5.60 7.15
CA VAL A 65 1.56 6.53 8.23
C VAL A 65 0.29 6.92 9.00
N PRO A 66 0.30 6.80 10.35
CA PRO A 66 -0.86 7.19 11.14
C PRO A 66 -1.22 8.67 10.96
N MET A 67 -2.50 8.98 11.00
CA MET A 67 -3.02 10.34 10.92
C MET A 67 -3.88 10.63 12.13
N TRP A 68 -3.66 11.78 12.75
CA TRP A 68 -4.47 12.24 13.88
C TRP A 68 -4.62 11.19 15.01
N GLY A 69 -3.57 10.43 15.26
CA GLY A 69 -3.60 9.35 16.25
C GLY A 69 -4.36 8.11 15.82
N LEU A 70 -4.81 8.04 14.57
CA LEU A 70 -5.55 6.90 14.02
C LEU A 70 -4.64 6.10 13.09
N ARG A 71 -4.75 4.77 13.14
CA ARG A 71 -4.06 3.90 12.20
C ARG A 71 -4.72 4.02 10.82
N VAL A 72 -3.92 4.04 9.77
CA VAL A 72 -4.41 4.15 8.39
C VAL A 72 -3.97 2.92 7.62
N PHE A 73 -4.89 2.31 6.89
CA PHE A 73 -4.61 1.15 6.04
C PHE A 73 -5.09 1.42 4.63
N PHE A 74 -4.28 1.00 3.66
CA PHE A 74 -4.69 0.94 2.25
C PHE A 74 -5.24 -0.45 1.98
N ARG A 75 -6.41 -0.52 1.36
CA ARG A 75 -7.05 -1.77 0.97
C ARG A 75 -6.97 -1.93 -0.55
N TYR A 76 -6.34 -2.99 -0.99
CA TYR A 76 -6.18 -3.27 -2.41
C TYR A 76 -6.14 -4.77 -2.67
N ALA A 77 -6.82 -5.20 -3.73
CA ALA A 77 -6.77 -6.59 -4.20
C ALA A 77 -5.65 -6.70 -5.25
N MET A 78 -4.54 -7.33 -4.89
CA MET A 78 -3.39 -7.49 -5.78
C MET A 78 -3.79 -8.32 -6.99
N ARG A 79 -3.32 -7.91 -8.16
CA ARG A 79 -3.51 -8.67 -9.41
C ARG A 79 -2.28 -9.53 -9.67
N ARG A 80 -2.48 -10.69 -10.28
CA ARG A 80 -1.38 -11.48 -10.80
C ARG A 80 -1.27 -11.24 -12.30
N VAL A 81 -0.04 -11.29 -12.80
CA VAL A 81 0.25 -11.07 -14.22
C VAL A 81 0.84 -12.33 -14.84
N SER A 82 0.49 -12.57 -16.10
CA SER A 82 1.15 -13.59 -16.92
C SER A 82 2.17 -12.87 -17.79
N CYS A 83 3.41 -12.85 -17.33
CA CYS A 83 4.48 -12.11 -18.00
C CYS A 83 5.07 -12.91 -19.17
N PRO A 84 5.01 -12.39 -20.40
CA PRO A 84 5.57 -13.10 -21.55
C PRO A 84 7.11 -13.16 -21.56
N GLN A 85 7.75 -12.20 -20.91
CA GLN A 85 9.22 -12.18 -20.81
C GLN A 85 9.74 -13.14 -19.74
N CYS A 86 9.11 -13.16 -18.56
CA CYS A 86 9.50 -14.05 -17.46
C CYS A 86 8.91 -15.45 -17.63
N LYS A 87 7.93 -15.62 -18.52
CA LYS A 87 7.22 -16.87 -18.79
C LYS A 87 6.64 -17.52 -17.53
N ARG A 88 6.13 -16.69 -16.62
CA ARG A 88 5.51 -17.18 -15.38
C ARG A 88 4.43 -16.20 -14.89
N VAL A 89 3.59 -16.72 -14.00
CA VAL A 89 2.55 -15.92 -13.33
C VAL A 89 3.11 -15.42 -12.01
N VAL A 90 3.11 -14.11 -11.83
CA VAL A 90 3.62 -13.45 -10.61
C VAL A 90 2.66 -12.37 -10.15
N VAL A 91 2.77 -11.96 -8.89
CA VAL A 91 2.01 -10.84 -8.34
C VAL A 91 2.55 -9.53 -8.93
N GLU A 92 1.67 -8.57 -9.20
CA GLU A 92 2.07 -7.27 -9.75
C GLU A 92 2.92 -6.48 -8.79
N ALA A 93 3.77 -5.60 -9.33
CA ALA A 93 4.48 -4.61 -8.54
C ALA A 93 3.56 -3.41 -8.30
N VAL A 94 3.52 -2.92 -7.04
CA VAL A 94 2.74 -1.74 -6.68
C VAL A 94 3.68 -0.65 -6.15
N PRO A 95 3.33 0.65 -6.33
CA PRO A 95 4.25 1.74 -5.98
C PRO A 95 4.36 2.02 -4.48
N TRP A 96 3.45 1.48 -3.65
CA TRP A 96 3.42 1.81 -2.22
C TRP A 96 4.13 0.80 -1.32
N CYS A 97 4.50 -0.36 -1.81
CA CYS A 97 5.24 -1.35 -1.00
C CYS A 97 6.12 -2.22 -1.89
N ASP A 98 7.00 -3.00 -1.25
CA ASP A 98 7.90 -3.91 -1.96
C ASP A 98 7.27 -5.28 -2.27
N GLY A 99 6.00 -5.46 -1.91
CA GLY A 99 5.25 -6.70 -2.16
C GLY A 99 5.33 -7.74 -1.06
N LYS A 100 6.29 -7.64 -0.15
CA LYS A 100 6.49 -8.61 0.92
C LYS A 100 5.95 -8.13 2.27
N ASN A 101 6.14 -6.86 2.58
CA ASN A 101 5.73 -6.28 3.84
C ASN A 101 4.27 -5.86 3.82
N HIS A 102 3.65 -5.85 5.00
CA HIS A 102 2.27 -5.40 5.16
C HIS A 102 2.16 -3.90 5.46
N PHE A 103 3.28 -3.17 5.46
CA PHE A 103 3.25 -1.71 5.55
C PHE A 103 3.85 -1.06 4.31
N THR A 104 3.40 0.18 4.07
CA THR A 104 3.86 0.95 2.92
C THR A 104 5.30 1.42 3.10
N ASN A 105 5.95 1.75 1.99
CA ASN A 105 7.29 2.34 2.01
C ASN A 105 7.31 3.66 2.79
N HIS A 106 6.22 4.44 2.71
CA HIS A 106 6.05 5.68 3.46
C HIS A 106 6.06 5.43 4.96
N TYR A 107 5.36 4.41 5.42
CA TYR A 107 5.31 4.07 6.83
C TYR A 107 6.66 3.54 7.33
N ALA A 108 7.32 2.70 6.52
CA ALA A 108 8.66 2.20 6.84
C ALA A 108 9.66 3.36 7.01
N ALA A 109 9.64 4.34 6.11
CA ALA A 109 10.49 5.53 6.22
C ALA A 109 10.15 6.38 7.44
N PHE A 110 8.86 6.52 7.75
CA PHE A 110 8.39 7.23 8.93
C PHE A 110 8.90 6.57 10.22
N LEU A 111 8.78 5.25 10.33
CA LEU A 111 9.27 4.50 11.49
C LEU A 111 10.79 4.59 11.62
N ALA A 112 11.51 4.50 10.50
CA ALA A 112 12.97 4.64 10.48
C ALA A 112 13.41 6.03 10.94
N SER A 113 12.67 7.07 10.59
CA SER A 113 12.90 8.43 11.05
C SER A 113 12.80 8.55 12.58
N TRP A 114 11.79 7.91 13.18
CA TRP A 114 11.64 7.88 14.63
C TRP A 114 12.69 7.02 15.32
N ALA A 115 13.17 5.96 14.68
CA ALA A 115 14.18 5.07 15.25
C ALA A 115 15.54 5.75 15.41
N LYS A 116 15.79 6.88 14.76
CA LYS A 116 16.99 7.70 14.99
C LYS A 116 16.98 8.36 16.36
N GLU A 117 15.80 8.67 16.87
CA GLU A 117 15.61 9.34 18.16
C GLU A 117 15.27 8.35 19.30
N LEU A 118 14.67 7.21 18.94
CA LEU A 118 14.18 6.20 19.88
C LEU A 118 14.74 4.84 19.50
N SER A 119 14.78 3.90 20.46
CA SER A 119 15.13 2.52 20.15
C SER A 119 14.04 1.88 19.29
N TRP A 120 14.40 0.85 18.52
CA TRP A 120 13.43 0.09 17.72
C TRP A 120 12.32 -0.48 18.58
N LYS A 121 12.63 -0.92 19.79
CA LYS A 121 11.64 -1.45 20.76
C LYS A 121 10.62 -0.37 21.14
N SER A 122 11.09 0.83 21.44
CA SER A 122 10.21 1.97 21.78
C SER A 122 9.34 2.38 20.62
N VAL A 123 9.89 2.40 19.39
CA VAL A 123 9.14 2.70 18.18
C VAL A 123 8.04 1.65 17.96
N ALA A 124 8.37 0.36 18.06
CA ALA A 124 7.40 -0.71 17.90
C ALA A 124 6.26 -0.62 18.91
N ALA A 125 6.57 -0.33 20.16
CA ALA A 125 5.57 -0.16 21.22
C ALA A 125 4.68 1.07 20.97
N HIS A 126 5.28 2.20 20.58
CA HIS A 126 4.56 3.46 20.37
C HIS A 126 3.60 3.39 19.19
N PHE A 127 4.00 2.75 18.11
CA PHE A 127 3.19 2.66 16.88
C PHE A 127 2.45 1.33 16.74
N HIS A 128 2.50 0.47 17.77
CA HIS A 128 1.80 -0.83 17.77
C HIS A 128 2.13 -1.69 16.54
N THR A 129 3.40 -1.69 16.15
CA THR A 129 3.88 -2.43 14.98
C THR A 129 4.91 -3.49 15.39
N SER A 130 5.22 -4.39 14.46
CA SER A 130 6.26 -5.40 14.61
C SER A 130 7.22 -5.32 13.42
N TRP A 131 8.45 -5.69 13.67
CA TRP A 131 9.50 -5.66 12.64
C TRP A 131 9.72 -7.01 12.01
#